data_4a869065359d0d0f90cb3622e44e48bd
#
_entry.id   4a869065359d0d0f90cb3622e44e48bd
#
_cell.length_a   1.000
_cell.length_b   1.000
_cell.length_c   1.000
_cell.angle_alpha   90.00
_cell.angle_beta   90.00
_cell.angle_gamma   90.00
#
_symmetry.space_group_name_H-M   'P 1'
#
loop_
_entity.id
_entity.type
_entity.pdbx_description
1 polymer ?
#
loop_
_entity_poly.entity_id
_entity_poly.type
_entity_poly.pdbx_seq_one_letter_code
_entity_poly.pdbx_strand_id
1 'polypeptide(L)'
;ALHILSGVTEYNKTSISTYISNLNFALDNSKISILIEPVCEEQLSGYFLRTIDQAAAIIDKIDHPRLKIMFDCYHIYKESGDLVKNFADHADKIGHVQIAAAENRAEPFPGALNYSDILPEFKRLGYQGAFGCEYRPSGSTEGGLGWRDPFFKMENRE
;
A
#
# COMPACT_ATOMS: atom_id res chain seq x y z
N ALA A 1 10.33 -8.50 -2.33
CA ALA A 1 10.36 -7.52 -1.25
C ALA A 1 10.03 -8.19 0.10
N LEU A 2 10.39 -7.55 1.18
CA LEU A 2 9.98 -7.91 2.55
C LEU A 2 9.17 -6.74 3.13
N HIS A 3 7.97 -7.03 3.63
CA HIS A 3 7.15 -6.06 4.36
C HIS A 3 7.51 -6.09 5.84
N ILE A 4 7.79 -4.92 6.43
CA ILE A 4 8.10 -4.75 7.85
C ILE A 4 7.02 -3.93 8.53
N LEU A 5 6.27 -4.59 9.40
CA LEU A 5 5.23 -3.97 10.22
C LEU A 5 5.84 -3.06 11.29
N SER A 6 5.26 -1.88 11.49
CA SER A 6 5.74 -0.92 12.50
C SER A 6 5.29 -1.24 13.93
N GLY A 7 4.21 -2.03 14.06
CA GLY A 7 3.63 -2.36 15.36
C GLY A 7 2.70 -1.27 15.93
N VAL A 8 2.19 -1.52 17.13
CA VAL A 8 1.28 -0.63 17.86
C VAL A 8 2.06 0.11 18.94
N THR A 9 2.16 1.43 18.82
CA THR A 9 2.80 2.31 19.80
C THR A 9 2.50 3.77 19.45
N GLU A 10 2.68 4.67 20.41
CA GLU A 10 2.54 6.11 20.18
C GLU A 10 3.56 6.64 19.16
N TYR A 11 3.12 7.55 18.29
CA TYR A 11 3.99 8.25 17.35
C TYR A 11 4.76 9.37 18.06
N ASN A 12 5.96 9.05 18.53
CA ASN A 12 6.84 9.98 19.26
C ASN A 12 8.31 9.80 18.81
N LYS A 13 9.19 10.68 19.31
CA LYS A 13 10.61 10.67 18.92
C LYS A 13 11.31 9.34 19.18
N THR A 14 10.98 8.66 20.30
CA THR A 14 11.60 7.39 20.67
C THR A 14 11.17 6.27 19.73
N SER A 15 9.85 6.15 19.47
CA SER A 15 9.30 5.15 18.57
C SER A 15 9.81 5.34 17.13
N ILE A 16 9.86 6.59 16.65
CA ILE A 16 10.43 6.93 15.34
C ILE A 16 11.89 6.49 15.27
N SER A 17 12.70 6.83 16.27
CA SER A 17 14.12 6.46 16.31
C SER A 17 14.33 4.93 16.32
N THR A 18 13.52 4.22 17.09
CA THR A 18 13.56 2.75 17.17
C THR A 18 13.19 2.12 15.80
N TYR A 19 12.12 2.60 15.19
CA TYR A 19 11.66 2.07 13.89
C TYR A 19 12.71 2.32 12.80
N ILE A 20 13.28 3.53 12.74
CA ILE A 20 14.36 3.85 11.80
C ILE A 20 15.59 2.96 12.02
N SER A 21 15.99 2.72 13.28
CA SER A 21 17.09 1.82 13.59
C SER A 21 16.84 0.38 13.10
N ASN A 22 15.62 -0.13 13.31
CA ASN A 22 15.21 -1.45 12.84
C ASN A 22 15.18 -1.55 11.31
N LEU A 23 14.70 -0.51 10.62
CA LEU A 23 14.70 -0.46 9.16
C LEU A 23 16.12 -0.43 8.59
N ASN A 24 17.02 0.37 9.17
CA ASN A 24 18.43 0.37 8.78
C ASN A 24 19.05 -1.00 8.98
N PHE A 25 18.82 -1.65 10.13
CA PHE A 25 19.30 -3.01 10.37
C PHE A 25 18.80 -4.00 9.29
N ALA A 26 17.52 -3.93 8.92
CA ALA A 26 16.97 -4.79 7.87
C ALA A 26 17.58 -4.49 6.50
N LEU A 27 17.82 -3.24 6.16
CA LEU A 27 18.46 -2.81 4.92
C LEU A 27 19.93 -3.28 4.83
N ASP A 28 20.66 -3.20 5.93
CA ASP A 28 22.05 -3.62 6.00
C ASP A 28 22.22 -5.15 5.91
N ASN A 29 21.25 -5.91 6.44
CA ASN A 29 21.28 -7.37 6.50
C ASN A 29 20.48 -8.07 5.40
N SER A 30 19.92 -7.34 4.43
CA SER A 30 19.20 -7.93 3.29
C SER A 30 19.60 -7.27 1.98
N LYS A 31 19.35 -7.96 0.85
CA LYS A 31 19.55 -7.42 -0.51
C LYS A 31 18.24 -7.14 -1.24
N ILE A 32 17.12 -7.48 -0.63
CA ILE A 32 15.78 -7.28 -1.21
C ILE A 32 15.21 -5.93 -0.81
N SER A 33 14.20 -5.47 -1.52
CA SER A 33 13.48 -4.26 -1.16
C SER A 33 12.71 -4.46 0.15
N ILE A 34 12.72 -3.43 0.99
CA ILE A 34 11.94 -3.34 2.22
C ILE A 34 10.73 -2.47 1.96
N LEU A 35 9.56 -2.94 2.37
CA LEU A 35 8.30 -2.21 2.27
C LEU A 35 7.81 -1.84 3.66
N ILE A 36 7.32 -0.62 3.81
CA ILE A 36 6.61 -0.13 4.99
C ILE A 36 5.21 0.30 4.59
N GLU A 37 4.21 -0.02 5.41
CA GLU A 37 2.81 0.15 5.08
C GLU A 37 2.11 1.06 6.09
N PRO A 38 1.51 2.16 5.63
CA PRO A 38 0.54 2.91 6.42
C PRO A 38 -0.75 2.08 6.61
N VAL A 39 -1.15 1.86 7.86
CA VAL A 39 -2.38 1.12 8.20
C VAL A 39 -3.35 2.05 8.93
N CYS A 40 -4.57 2.18 8.39
CA CYS A 40 -5.59 3.08 8.92
C CYS A 40 -6.07 2.69 10.32
N GLU A 41 -6.54 3.67 11.09
CA GLU A 41 -7.05 3.48 12.45
C GLU A 41 -8.20 2.48 12.54
N GLU A 42 -9.09 2.46 11.53
CA GLU A 42 -10.22 1.53 11.47
C GLU A 42 -9.77 0.06 11.45
N GLN A 43 -8.65 -0.24 10.78
CA GLN A 43 -8.13 -1.59 10.68
C GLN A 43 -7.35 -2.01 11.94
N LEU A 44 -6.51 -1.11 12.48
CA LEU A 44 -5.68 -1.40 13.64
C LEU A 44 -5.45 -0.14 14.47
N SER A 45 -6.22 -0.02 15.55
CA SER A 45 -6.14 1.14 16.45
C SER A 45 -4.76 1.27 17.09
N GLY A 46 -4.24 2.48 17.08
CA GLY A 46 -2.94 2.81 17.66
C GLY A 46 -1.74 2.29 16.86
N TYR A 47 -1.95 1.86 15.61
CA TYR A 47 -0.83 1.48 14.74
C TYR A 47 0.11 2.67 14.52
N PHE A 48 1.41 2.45 14.67
CA PHE A 48 2.41 3.52 14.64
C PHE A 48 2.47 4.27 13.31
N LEU A 49 2.49 3.55 12.18
CA LEU A 49 2.59 4.13 10.85
C LEU A 49 1.21 4.23 10.19
N ARG A 50 0.53 5.36 10.36
CA ARG A 50 -0.87 5.53 9.91
C ARG A 50 -1.02 6.16 8.55
N THR A 51 -0.22 7.18 8.25
CA THR A 51 -0.39 7.98 7.05
C THR A 51 0.74 7.80 6.06
N ILE A 52 0.44 8.02 4.78
CA ILE A 52 1.44 7.96 3.72
C ILE A 52 2.53 9.02 3.92
N ASP A 53 2.18 10.20 4.44
CA ASP A 53 3.13 11.28 4.74
C ASP A 53 4.12 10.86 5.84
N GLN A 54 3.65 10.13 6.86
CA GLN A 54 4.55 9.56 7.88
C GLN A 54 5.53 8.57 7.27
N ALA A 55 5.06 7.70 6.36
CA ALA A 55 5.92 6.74 5.66
C ALA A 55 6.93 7.46 4.76
N ALA A 56 6.50 8.45 4.01
CA ALA A 56 7.38 9.26 3.16
C ALA A 56 8.45 9.98 3.98
N ALA A 57 8.10 10.59 5.11
CA ALA A 57 9.06 11.25 5.99
C ALA A 57 10.12 10.30 6.59
N ILE A 58 9.74 9.04 6.88
CA ILE A 58 10.69 8.02 7.33
C ILE A 58 11.63 7.62 6.18
N ILE A 59 11.09 7.43 4.97
CA ILE A 59 11.89 7.10 3.77
C ILE A 59 12.89 8.22 3.47
N ASP A 60 12.44 9.47 3.47
CA ASP A 60 13.31 10.63 3.23
C ASP A 60 14.42 10.75 4.29
N LYS A 61 14.12 10.38 5.53
CA LYS A 61 15.10 10.43 6.61
C LYS A 61 16.15 9.32 6.52
N ILE A 62 15.78 8.13 6.02
CA ILE A 62 16.69 6.99 5.84
C ILE A 62 17.48 7.14 4.52
N ASP A 63 16.85 7.70 3.49
CA ASP A 63 17.40 7.95 2.15
C ASP A 63 18.07 6.70 1.53
N HIS A 64 17.33 5.58 1.50
CA HIS A 64 17.83 4.33 0.97
C HIS A 64 16.97 3.81 -0.20
N PRO A 65 17.52 3.52 -1.40
CA PRO A 65 16.76 3.23 -2.62
C PRO A 65 15.89 1.96 -2.53
N ARG A 66 16.23 1.02 -1.65
CA ARG A 66 15.47 -0.22 -1.43
C ARG A 66 14.36 -0.10 -0.39
N LEU A 67 14.23 1.05 0.32
CA LEU A 67 13.12 1.30 1.22
C LEU A 67 11.99 1.98 0.46
N LYS A 68 10.82 1.36 0.43
CA LYS A 68 9.66 1.81 -0.35
C LYS A 68 8.38 1.69 0.44
N ILE A 69 7.34 2.39 -0.03
CA ILE A 69 5.98 2.30 0.50
C ILE A 69 5.27 1.10 -0.11
N MET A 70 4.57 0.31 0.71
CA MET A 70 3.45 -0.52 0.31
C MET A 70 2.21 0.36 0.34
N PHE A 71 1.66 0.65 -0.83
CA PHE A 71 0.49 1.48 -1.02
C PHE A 71 -0.76 0.60 -1.06
N ASP A 72 -1.34 0.31 0.11
CA ASP A 72 -2.64 -0.39 0.17
C ASP A 72 -3.77 0.62 -0.02
N CYS A 73 -4.50 0.48 -1.14
CA CYS A 73 -5.58 1.39 -1.50
C CYS A 73 -6.68 1.47 -0.43
N TYR A 74 -6.97 0.37 0.26
CA TYR A 74 -7.95 0.39 1.34
C TYR A 74 -7.51 1.31 2.49
N HIS A 75 -6.28 1.12 2.98
CA HIS A 75 -5.77 1.92 4.10
C HIS A 75 -5.63 3.39 3.75
N ILE A 76 -5.07 3.69 2.58
CA ILE A 76 -4.89 5.08 2.14
C ILE A 76 -6.25 5.77 1.94
N TYR A 77 -7.21 5.09 1.31
CA TYR A 77 -8.55 5.66 1.13
C TYR A 77 -9.26 5.93 2.45
N LYS A 78 -9.22 5.01 3.40
CA LYS A 78 -9.83 5.18 4.73
C LYS A 78 -9.22 6.33 5.53
N GLU A 79 -7.94 6.59 5.37
CA GLU A 79 -7.24 7.63 6.12
C GLU A 79 -7.33 9.02 5.46
N SER A 80 -7.30 9.10 4.13
CA SER A 80 -7.18 10.38 3.40
C SER A 80 -8.19 10.60 2.26
N GLY A 81 -8.86 9.58 1.78
CA GLY A 81 -9.93 9.65 0.78
C GLY A 81 -9.49 9.74 -0.68
N ASP A 82 -8.37 10.35 -1.02
CA ASP A 82 -7.93 10.59 -2.41
C ASP A 82 -6.72 9.74 -2.79
N LEU A 83 -6.98 8.59 -3.43
CA LEU A 83 -5.93 7.66 -3.83
C LEU A 83 -5.01 8.22 -4.92
N VAL A 84 -5.59 8.86 -5.94
CA VAL A 84 -4.82 9.33 -7.10
C VAL A 84 -3.89 10.45 -6.69
N LYS A 85 -4.38 11.39 -5.89
CA LYS A 85 -3.54 12.47 -5.35
C LYS A 85 -2.42 11.92 -4.46
N ASN A 86 -2.74 11.06 -3.50
CA ASN A 86 -1.72 10.46 -2.62
C ASN A 86 -0.67 9.66 -3.40
N PHE A 87 -1.12 8.95 -4.45
CA PHE A 87 -0.20 8.22 -5.32
C PHE A 87 0.72 9.18 -6.08
N ALA A 88 0.17 10.24 -6.69
CA ALA A 88 0.95 11.23 -7.46
C ALA A 88 2.00 11.93 -6.60
N ASP A 89 1.63 12.31 -5.37
CA ASP A 89 2.51 13.02 -4.44
C ASP A 89 3.70 12.16 -3.96
N HIS A 90 3.59 10.82 -4.04
CA HIS A 90 4.59 9.88 -3.50
C HIS A 90 5.04 8.79 -4.48
N ALA A 91 4.76 8.95 -5.79
CA ALA A 91 4.98 7.91 -6.80
C ALA A 91 6.42 7.35 -6.82
N ASP A 92 7.41 8.18 -6.59
CA ASP A 92 8.84 7.81 -6.54
C ASP A 92 9.19 6.91 -5.34
N LYS A 93 8.38 6.94 -4.29
CA LYS A 93 8.57 6.18 -3.05
C LYS A 93 7.75 4.87 -3.02
N ILE A 94 6.76 4.71 -3.89
CA ILE A 94 5.88 3.53 -3.91
C ILE A 94 6.59 2.35 -4.55
N GLY A 95 6.68 1.23 -3.83
CA GLY A 95 7.31 -0.01 -4.31
C GLY A 95 6.33 -1.15 -4.58
N HIS A 96 5.14 -1.09 -4.01
CA HIS A 96 4.08 -2.08 -4.22
C HIS A 96 2.70 -1.45 -3.98
N VAL A 97 1.72 -1.90 -4.74
CA VAL A 97 0.32 -1.47 -4.59
C VAL A 97 -0.55 -2.67 -4.25
N GLN A 98 -1.43 -2.50 -3.27
CA GLN A 98 -2.45 -3.49 -2.91
C GLN A 98 -3.85 -2.92 -3.09
N ILE A 99 -4.80 -3.80 -3.44
CA ILE A 99 -6.19 -3.43 -3.71
C ILE A 99 -7.19 -4.28 -2.91
N ALA A 100 -8.26 -3.63 -2.44
CA ALA A 100 -9.43 -4.22 -1.81
C ALA A 100 -10.62 -3.27 -1.92
N ALA A 101 -11.85 -3.75 -1.68
CA ALA A 101 -13.02 -2.88 -1.59
C ALA A 101 -12.91 -1.93 -0.38
N ALA A 102 -13.27 -0.67 -0.57
CA ALA A 102 -13.20 0.34 0.49
C ALA A 102 -14.23 0.12 1.61
N GLU A 103 -15.35 -0.49 1.30
CA GLU A 103 -16.49 -0.64 2.21
C GLU A 103 -16.21 -1.66 3.33
N ASN A 104 -15.61 -2.78 2.98
CA ASN A 104 -15.50 -3.93 3.89
C ASN A 104 -14.20 -4.74 3.73
N ARG A 105 -13.23 -4.21 2.95
CA ARG A 105 -11.99 -4.91 2.60
C ARG A 105 -12.21 -6.28 1.92
N ALA A 106 -13.34 -6.44 1.22
CA ALA A 106 -13.66 -7.63 0.44
C ALA A 106 -13.11 -7.53 -1.00
N GLU A 107 -13.66 -8.37 -1.92
CA GLU A 107 -13.29 -8.36 -3.34
C GLU A 107 -13.35 -6.94 -3.92
N PRO A 108 -12.36 -6.51 -4.72
CA PRO A 108 -12.28 -5.16 -5.27
C PRO A 108 -13.25 -4.94 -6.45
N PHE A 109 -14.53 -5.24 -6.23
CA PHE A 109 -15.61 -4.89 -7.16
C PHE A 109 -15.84 -3.37 -7.21
N PRO A 110 -16.44 -2.86 -8.30
CA PRO A 110 -16.82 -1.46 -8.36
C PRO A 110 -17.71 -1.04 -7.17
N GLY A 111 -17.26 -0.02 -6.47
CA GLY A 111 -17.89 0.56 -5.30
C GLY A 111 -17.36 1.98 -5.12
N ALA A 112 -17.04 2.37 -3.89
CA ALA A 112 -16.37 3.65 -3.64
C ALA A 112 -15.01 3.76 -4.36
N LEU A 113 -14.33 2.63 -4.61
CA LEU A 113 -13.12 2.55 -5.41
C LEU A 113 -13.41 1.82 -6.74
N ASN A 114 -13.34 2.56 -7.85
CA ASN A 114 -13.40 1.96 -9.19
C ASN A 114 -11.99 1.69 -9.72
N TYR A 115 -11.52 0.49 -9.56
CA TYR A 115 -10.17 0.11 -9.98
C TYR A 115 -9.98 0.10 -11.50
N SER A 116 -11.06 0.03 -12.29
CA SER A 116 -10.97 0.19 -13.74
C SER A 116 -10.51 1.60 -14.17
N ASP A 117 -10.71 2.60 -13.32
CA ASP A 117 -10.25 3.97 -13.53
C ASP A 117 -8.93 4.24 -12.78
N ILE A 118 -8.81 3.73 -11.56
CA ILE A 118 -7.67 4.02 -10.66
C ILE A 118 -6.37 3.36 -11.16
N LEU A 119 -6.41 2.06 -11.55
CA LEU A 119 -5.17 1.34 -11.91
C LEU A 119 -4.51 1.87 -13.20
N PRO A 120 -5.27 2.22 -14.27
CA PRO A 120 -4.67 2.91 -15.42
C PRO A 120 -4.03 4.25 -15.04
N GLU A 121 -4.61 4.99 -14.11
CA GLU A 121 -4.06 6.27 -13.65
C GLU A 121 -2.74 6.07 -12.88
N PHE A 122 -2.63 5.05 -12.02
CA PHE A 122 -1.35 4.71 -11.38
C PHE A 122 -0.27 4.33 -12.39
N LYS A 123 -0.64 3.58 -13.45
CA LYS A 123 0.28 3.28 -14.55
C LYS A 123 0.71 4.55 -15.29
N ARG A 124 -0.21 5.48 -15.57
CA ARG A 124 0.08 6.78 -16.19
C ARG A 124 1.04 7.62 -15.32
N LEU A 125 0.92 7.51 -13.99
CA LEU A 125 1.80 8.15 -13.02
C LEU A 125 3.15 7.43 -12.84
N GLY A 126 3.42 6.39 -13.64
CA GLY A 126 4.72 5.71 -13.71
C GLY A 126 4.83 4.38 -12.97
N TYR A 127 3.75 3.85 -12.40
CA TYR A 127 3.80 2.53 -11.73
C TYR A 127 3.94 1.40 -12.73
N GLN A 128 4.99 0.59 -12.57
CA GLN A 128 5.29 -0.56 -13.43
C GLN A 128 5.17 -1.91 -12.71
N GLY A 129 4.85 -1.89 -11.41
CA GLY A 129 4.73 -3.09 -10.59
C GLY A 129 3.41 -3.84 -10.81
N ALA A 130 3.33 -5.03 -10.22
CA ALA A 130 2.10 -5.78 -10.12
C ALA A 130 1.18 -5.18 -9.04
N PHE A 131 -0.13 -5.33 -9.23
CA PHE A 131 -1.13 -5.01 -8.22
C PHE A 131 -1.41 -6.26 -7.37
N GLY A 132 -1.09 -6.20 -6.08
CA GLY A 132 -1.41 -7.24 -5.11
C GLY A 132 -2.88 -7.16 -4.68
N CYS A 133 -3.44 -8.28 -4.26
CA CYS A 133 -4.81 -8.35 -3.77
C CYS A 133 -4.78 -8.79 -2.31
N GLU A 134 -5.08 -7.86 -1.40
CA GLU A 134 -5.16 -8.15 0.03
C GLU A 134 -6.57 -7.84 0.53
N TYR A 135 -7.47 -8.81 0.37
CA TYR A 135 -8.86 -8.65 0.76
C TYR A 135 -9.39 -9.89 1.51
N ARG A 136 -10.52 -9.71 2.17
CA ARG A 136 -11.26 -10.79 2.85
C ARG A 136 -12.31 -11.32 1.90
N PRO A 137 -12.18 -12.55 1.35
CA PRO A 137 -13.17 -13.09 0.43
C PRO A 137 -14.55 -13.19 1.09
N SER A 138 -15.60 -12.77 0.38
CA SER A 138 -16.99 -12.91 0.84
C SER A 138 -17.47 -14.35 0.87
N GLY A 139 -16.77 -15.24 0.15
CA GLY A 139 -17.01 -16.67 0.07
C GLY A 139 -15.71 -17.44 -0.09
N SER A 140 -15.66 -18.46 -0.98
CA SER A 140 -14.39 -19.09 -1.34
C SER A 140 -13.55 -18.14 -2.21
N THR A 141 -12.24 -18.17 -2.05
CA THR A 141 -11.32 -17.33 -2.84
C THR A 141 -11.52 -17.54 -4.33
N GLU A 142 -11.56 -18.80 -4.77
CA GLU A 142 -11.72 -19.16 -6.18
C GLU A 142 -13.06 -18.70 -6.76
N GLY A 143 -14.15 -18.86 -5.98
CA GLY A 143 -15.49 -18.44 -6.37
C GLY A 143 -15.65 -16.91 -6.46
N GLY A 144 -14.84 -16.17 -5.71
CA GLY A 144 -14.85 -14.70 -5.68
C GLY A 144 -14.04 -14.01 -6.79
N LEU A 145 -13.27 -14.75 -7.62
CA LEU A 145 -12.31 -14.15 -8.56
C LEU A 145 -12.90 -13.49 -9.82
N GLY A 146 -14.23 -13.52 -10.00
CA GLY A 146 -14.89 -12.91 -11.16
C GLY A 146 -14.67 -11.41 -11.35
N TRP A 147 -14.28 -10.68 -10.30
CA TRP A 147 -13.93 -9.26 -10.39
C TRP A 147 -12.73 -8.99 -11.31
N ARG A 148 -11.88 -9.99 -11.57
CA ARG A 148 -10.69 -9.88 -12.43
C ARG A 148 -11.02 -9.82 -13.93
N ASP A 149 -12.17 -10.36 -14.32
CA ASP A 149 -12.50 -10.56 -15.75
C ASP A 149 -12.42 -9.29 -16.61
N PRO A 150 -12.83 -8.10 -16.13
CA PRO A 150 -12.65 -6.87 -16.88
C PRO A 150 -11.19 -6.53 -17.20
N PHE A 151 -10.27 -6.83 -16.27
CA PHE A 151 -8.84 -6.53 -16.45
C PHE A 151 -8.17 -7.46 -17.43
N PHE A 152 -8.48 -8.77 -17.43
CA PHE A 152 -7.96 -9.72 -18.41
C PHE A 152 -8.46 -9.48 -19.83
N LYS A 153 -9.68 -8.95 -20.00
CA LYS A 153 -10.22 -8.59 -21.31
C LYS A 153 -9.56 -7.37 -21.92
N MET A 154 -8.95 -6.51 -21.12
CA MET A 154 -8.23 -5.32 -21.60
C MET A 154 -6.82 -5.68 -22.12
N GLU A 155 -6.13 -6.64 -21.49
CA GLU A 155 -4.79 -7.08 -21.90
C GLU A 155 -4.79 -7.83 -23.25
N ASN A 156 -5.92 -8.41 -23.65
CA ASN A 156 -6.05 -9.17 -24.93
C ASN A 156 -6.58 -8.33 -26.11
N ARG A 157 -6.57 -7.00 -26.03
CA ARG A 157 -7.05 -6.08 -27.09
C ARG A 157 -5.93 -5.30 -27.78
N GLU A 158 -4.67 -5.67 -27.59
CA GLU A 158 -3.52 -5.17 -28.34
C GLU A 158 -3.19 -6.02 -29.57
#